data_e1df2e7908c383b01b97fa3c4f3d7237
#
_entry.id   e1df2e7908c383b01b97fa3c4f3d7237
#
_cell.length_a   1.000
_cell.length_b   1.000
_cell.length_c   1.000
_cell.angle_alpha   90.00
_cell.angle_beta   90.00
_cell.angle_gamma   90.00
#
_symmetry.space_group_name_H-M   'P 1'
#
loop_
_entity.id
_entity.type
_entity.pdbx_description
1 polymer ?
#
loop_
_entity_poly.entity_id
_entity_poly.type
_entity_poly.pdbx_seq_one_letter_code
_entity_poly.pdbx_strand_id
1 'polypeptide(L)'
;MLENPQATKDALIQWIRDYFSHNGPTCSAVVGISGGKDSTIVAALCKEALGADRVVGVLMPNGVQSDIDDAKAVVKYLGIPHMTVNIGAAYEALTQAIVQGEGYEAVTGRNDLSRDAAINTPPRLRMATLYAVGQNLPNGARVANTCNGSEDYVGYSTKFGDSVGDFSPLARLVV
;
A
#
# COMPACT_ATOMS: atom_id res chain seq x y z
N MET A 1 9.88 -14.36 -17.38
CA MET A 1 11.07 -13.47 -17.18
C MET A 1 10.95 -12.30 -18.13
N LEU A 2 11.25 -11.07 -17.71
CA LEU A 2 11.19 -9.90 -18.60
C LEU A 2 12.26 -10.03 -19.70
N GLU A 3 11.88 -9.80 -20.96
CA GLU A 3 12.81 -9.88 -22.11
C GLU A 3 13.87 -8.78 -22.04
N ASN A 4 13.48 -7.57 -21.62
CA ASN A 4 14.39 -6.45 -21.43
C ASN A 4 14.02 -5.67 -20.15
N PRO A 5 14.60 -6.02 -18.99
CA PRO A 5 14.29 -5.36 -17.72
C PRO A 5 14.59 -3.85 -17.70
N GLN A 6 15.67 -3.42 -18.38
CA GLN A 6 16.02 -2.00 -18.44
C GLN A 6 14.98 -1.20 -19.23
N ALA A 7 14.61 -1.64 -20.41
CA ALA A 7 13.59 -0.97 -21.21
C ALA A 7 12.24 -0.95 -20.50
N THR A 8 11.88 -2.03 -19.79
CA THR A 8 10.66 -2.07 -18.98
C THR A 8 10.71 -1.05 -17.85
N LYS A 9 11.84 -0.96 -17.13
CA LYS A 9 12.03 0.05 -16.07
C LYS A 9 11.87 1.46 -16.63
N ASP A 10 12.54 1.76 -17.73
CA ASP A 10 12.52 3.10 -18.33
C ASP A 10 11.10 3.48 -18.81
N ALA A 11 10.37 2.53 -19.39
CA ALA A 11 8.97 2.72 -19.80
C ALA A 11 8.04 2.99 -18.59
N LEU A 12 8.23 2.27 -17.48
CA LEU A 12 7.45 2.49 -16.26
C LEU A 12 7.74 3.84 -15.61
N ILE A 13 9.01 4.26 -15.57
CA ILE A 13 9.39 5.57 -15.07
C ILE A 13 8.72 6.68 -15.91
N GLN A 14 8.75 6.55 -17.24
CA GLN A 14 8.11 7.52 -18.11
C GLN A 14 6.59 7.52 -17.93
N TRP A 15 5.97 6.34 -17.82
CA TRP A 15 4.54 6.23 -17.55
C TRP A 15 4.12 6.89 -16.22
N ILE A 16 4.93 6.75 -15.15
CA ILE A 16 4.66 7.42 -13.87
C ILE A 16 4.75 8.95 -14.05
N ARG A 17 5.76 9.45 -14.76
CA ARG A 17 5.88 10.89 -15.06
C ARG A 17 4.68 11.43 -15.81
N ASP A 18 4.24 10.72 -16.83
CA ASP A 18 3.07 11.10 -17.64
C ASP A 18 1.79 11.06 -16.80
N TYR A 19 1.62 10.03 -15.98
CA TYR A 19 0.49 9.94 -15.05
C TYR A 19 0.42 11.16 -14.12
N PHE A 20 1.51 11.50 -13.46
CA PHE A 20 1.54 12.63 -12.53
C PHE A 20 1.41 13.98 -13.23
N SER A 21 1.93 14.14 -14.44
CA SER A 21 1.77 15.37 -15.21
C SER A 21 0.30 15.72 -15.47
N HIS A 22 -0.56 14.72 -15.63
CA HIS A 22 -1.98 14.91 -15.89
C HIS A 22 -2.87 14.83 -14.64
N ASN A 23 -2.44 14.08 -13.61
CA ASN A 23 -3.30 13.75 -12.46
C ASN A 23 -2.83 14.36 -11.14
N GLY A 24 -1.86 15.27 -11.17
CA GLY A 24 -1.36 15.95 -9.99
C GLY A 24 0.12 16.32 -10.13
N PRO A 25 0.44 17.36 -10.93
CA PRO A 25 1.83 17.73 -11.24
C PRO A 25 2.69 18.04 -10.01
N THR A 26 2.07 18.46 -8.92
CA THR A 26 2.73 18.79 -7.65
C THR A 26 2.51 17.76 -6.56
N CYS A 27 1.62 16.77 -6.78
CA CYS A 27 1.31 15.74 -5.79
C CYS A 27 2.49 14.83 -5.51
N SER A 28 2.53 14.26 -4.31
CA SER A 28 3.45 13.19 -3.93
C SER A 28 2.88 11.81 -4.26
N ALA A 29 3.74 10.83 -4.50
CA ALA A 29 3.36 9.41 -4.47
C ALA A 29 3.41 8.91 -3.02
N VAL A 30 2.33 8.33 -2.52
CA VAL A 30 2.30 7.64 -1.22
C VAL A 30 2.35 6.14 -1.47
N VAL A 31 3.32 5.47 -0.85
CA VAL A 31 3.57 4.04 -1.03
C VAL A 31 3.59 3.32 0.31
N GLY A 32 2.77 2.29 0.46
CA GLY A 32 2.85 1.39 1.60
C GLY A 32 4.10 0.52 1.50
N ILE A 33 5.00 0.60 2.47
CA ILE A 33 6.28 -0.13 2.46
C ILE A 33 6.17 -1.33 3.41
N SER A 34 6.13 -2.52 2.83
CA SER A 34 6.07 -3.79 3.57
C SER A 34 7.46 -4.40 3.84
N GLY A 35 8.49 -3.94 3.15
CA GLY A 35 9.80 -4.61 3.08
C GLY A 35 9.89 -5.68 1.98
N GLY A 36 8.76 -6.07 1.38
CA GLY A 36 8.72 -7.01 0.24
C GLY A 36 9.17 -6.38 -1.07
N LYS A 37 9.45 -7.23 -2.07
CA LYS A 37 10.01 -6.84 -3.37
C LYS A 37 9.13 -5.84 -4.12
N ASP A 38 7.80 -6.04 -4.14
CA ASP A 38 6.90 -5.26 -4.99
C ASP A 38 6.76 -3.82 -4.48
N SER A 39 6.53 -3.61 -3.19
CA SER A 39 6.50 -2.28 -2.59
C SER A 39 7.84 -1.55 -2.73
N THR A 40 8.95 -2.27 -2.64
CA THR A 40 10.30 -1.72 -2.83
C THR A 40 10.51 -1.24 -4.26
N ILE A 41 10.13 -2.04 -5.26
CA ILE A 41 10.24 -1.70 -6.69
C ILE A 41 9.34 -0.48 -7.01
N VAL A 42 8.10 -0.47 -6.54
CA VAL A 42 7.19 0.67 -6.76
C VAL A 42 7.76 1.95 -6.18
N ALA A 43 8.26 1.92 -4.94
CA ALA A 43 8.87 3.10 -4.32
C ALA A 43 10.13 3.58 -5.07
N ALA A 44 10.96 2.65 -5.54
CA ALA A 44 12.16 2.98 -6.34
C ALA A 44 11.79 3.60 -7.70
N LEU A 45 10.81 3.05 -8.41
CA LEU A 45 10.31 3.60 -9.67
C LEU A 45 9.72 5.00 -9.48
N CYS A 46 8.92 5.20 -8.43
CA CYS A 46 8.38 6.51 -8.08
C CYS A 46 9.50 7.51 -7.78
N LYS A 47 10.53 7.12 -7.02
CA LYS A 47 11.68 7.96 -6.73
C LYS A 47 12.44 8.36 -8.01
N GLU A 48 12.70 7.43 -8.92
CA GLU A 48 13.36 7.73 -10.19
C GLU A 48 12.50 8.63 -11.11
N ALA A 49 11.18 8.47 -11.03
CA ALA A 49 10.26 9.28 -11.84
C ALA A 49 10.07 10.71 -11.32
N LEU A 50 9.91 10.88 -10.00
CA LEU A 50 9.42 12.12 -9.37
C LEU A 50 10.48 12.83 -8.52
N GLY A 51 11.57 12.16 -8.16
CA GLY A 51 12.52 12.59 -7.14
C GLY A 51 12.14 12.14 -5.74
N ALA A 52 13.13 12.01 -4.85
CA ALA A 52 12.95 11.47 -3.50
C ALA A 52 11.95 12.28 -2.66
N ASP A 53 11.99 13.61 -2.77
CA ASP A 53 11.15 14.53 -1.97
C ASP A 53 9.65 14.41 -2.28
N ARG A 54 9.30 13.82 -3.41
CA ARG A 54 7.92 13.59 -3.85
C ARG A 54 7.43 12.16 -3.65
N VAL A 55 8.16 11.34 -2.88
CA VAL A 55 7.74 9.97 -2.55
C VAL A 55 7.70 9.81 -1.04
N VAL A 56 6.56 9.43 -0.50
CA VAL A 56 6.36 9.23 0.94
C VAL A 56 6.12 7.74 1.21
N GLY A 57 7.03 7.11 1.94
CA GLY A 57 6.89 5.73 2.40
C GLY A 57 6.08 5.66 3.69
N VAL A 58 5.07 4.80 3.76
CA VAL A 58 4.29 4.56 4.98
C VAL A 58 4.45 3.12 5.42
N LEU A 59 5.07 2.93 6.58
CA LEU A 59 5.23 1.62 7.23
C LEU A 59 4.03 1.40 8.14
N MET A 60 3.31 0.29 7.97
CA MET A 60 2.04 0.06 8.67
C MET A 60 2.01 -1.31 9.36
N PRO A 61 2.81 -1.50 10.43
CA PRO A 61 2.76 -2.74 11.21
C PRO A 61 1.38 -2.90 11.87
N ASN A 62 0.94 -4.16 12.01
CA ASN A 62 -0.25 -4.50 12.79
C ASN A 62 0.19 -5.10 14.14
N GLY A 63 0.35 -4.25 15.14
CA GLY A 63 0.96 -4.64 16.42
C GLY A 63 2.49 -4.78 16.32
N VAL A 64 3.03 -5.87 16.87
CA VAL A 64 4.46 -6.21 16.77
C VAL A 64 4.70 -6.97 15.46
N GLN A 65 5.59 -6.44 14.63
CA GLN A 65 5.96 -7.04 13.35
C GLN A 65 7.46 -7.34 13.33
N SER A 66 7.84 -8.61 13.19
CA SER A 66 9.23 -9.07 13.29
C SER A 66 10.13 -8.62 12.15
N ASP A 67 9.56 -8.35 10.98
CA ASP A 67 10.25 -7.95 9.75
C ASP A 67 10.14 -6.44 9.44
N ILE A 68 9.73 -5.62 10.42
CA ILE A 68 9.62 -4.16 10.24
C ILE A 68 10.96 -3.52 9.85
N ASP A 69 12.08 -4.13 10.24
CA ASP A 69 13.40 -3.61 9.96
C ASP A 69 13.76 -3.70 8.46
N ASP A 70 13.20 -4.65 7.73
CA ASP A 70 13.33 -4.71 6.26
C ASP A 70 12.66 -3.50 5.60
N ALA A 71 11.46 -3.15 6.05
CA ALA A 71 10.77 -1.95 5.57
C ALA A 71 11.54 -0.65 5.88
N LYS A 72 12.13 -0.54 7.08
CA LYS A 72 12.99 0.58 7.48
C LYS A 72 14.27 0.64 6.63
N ALA A 73 14.87 -0.51 6.34
CA ALA A 73 16.05 -0.60 5.48
C ALA A 73 15.74 -0.08 4.07
N VAL A 74 14.58 -0.44 3.50
CA VAL A 74 14.13 0.04 2.20
C VAL A 74 14.03 1.57 2.16
N VAL A 75 13.30 2.19 3.08
CA VAL A 75 13.10 3.65 3.06
C VAL A 75 14.41 4.41 3.30
N LYS A 76 15.29 3.86 4.15
CA LYS A 76 16.64 4.40 4.39
C LYS A 76 17.51 4.31 3.12
N TYR A 77 17.52 3.15 2.45
CA TYR A 77 18.28 2.95 1.21
C TYR A 77 17.78 3.88 0.09
N LEU A 78 16.47 4.02 -0.05
CA LEU A 78 15.89 4.91 -1.03
C LEU A 78 16.06 6.39 -0.68
N GLY A 79 16.30 6.73 0.58
CA GLY A 79 16.43 8.13 1.04
C GLY A 79 15.13 8.93 0.85
N ILE A 80 13.98 8.29 0.98
CA ILE A 80 12.67 8.93 0.84
C ILE A 80 12.10 9.35 2.21
N PRO A 81 11.35 10.46 2.30
CA PRO A 81 10.52 10.78 3.47
C PRO A 81 9.63 9.60 3.85
N HIS A 82 9.53 9.31 5.14
CA HIS A 82 8.70 8.19 5.59
C HIS A 82 8.14 8.41 6.99
N MET A 83 7.10 7.66 7.30
CA MET A 83 6.50 7.58 8.64
C MET A 83 6.08 6.14 8.95
N THR A 84 5.95 5.86 10.24
CA THR A 84 5.40 4.58 10.73
C THR A 84 4.06 4.83 11.41
N VAL A 85 3.04 4.14 10.95
CA VAL A 85 1.68 4.16 11.52
C VAL A 85 1.33 2.73 11.94
N ASN A 86 1.39 2.42 13.23
CA ASN A 86 0.96 1.12 13.72
C ASN A 86 -0.57 1.04 13.71
N ILE A 87 -1.11 0.16 12.87
CA ILE A 87 -2.57 -0.02 12.73
C ILE A 87 -3.17 -0.96 13.78
N GLY A 88 -2.38 -1.56 14.66
CA GLY A 88 -2.82 -2.58 15.62
C GLY A 88 -3.94 -2.10 16.52
N ALA A 89 -3.79 -0.93 17.14
CA ALA A 89 -4.83 -0.38 18.01
C ALA A 89 -6.15 -0.09 17.25
N ALA A 90 -6.05 0.39 16.01
CA ALA A 90 -7.23 0.62 15.17
C ALA A 90 -7.90 -0.71 14.77
N TYR A 91 -7.10 -1.73 14.47
CA TYR A 91 -7.59 -3.09 14.17
C TYR A 91 -8.33 -3.68 15.36
N GLU A 92 -7.73 -3.62 16.55
CA GLU A 92 -8.34 -4.13 17.79
C GLU A 92 -9.65 -3.40 18.11
N ALA A 93 -9.64 -2.07 18.07
CA ALA A 93 -10.83 -1.28 18.37
C ALA A 93 -11.98 -1.57 17.38
N LEU A 94 -11.67 -1.64 16.08
CA LEU A 94 -12.67 -1.92 15.05
C LEU A 94 -13.26 -3.33 15.20
N THR A 95 -12.42 -4.33 15.39
CA THR A 95 -12.87 -5.74 15.50
C THR A 95 -13.66 -5.99 16.78
N GLN A 96 -13.26 -5.37 17.90
CA GLN A 96 -14.05 -5.41 19.14
C GLN A 96 -15.41 -4.72 18.96
N ALA A 97 -15.47 -3.55 18.37
CA ALA A 97 -16.72 -2.86 18.12
C ALA A 97 -17.69 -3.66 17.24
N ILE A 98 -17.16 -4.40 16.26
CA ILE A 98 -17.97 -5.29 15.41
C ILE A 98 -18.54 -6.44 16.22
N VAL A 99 -17.69 -7.18 16.96
CA VAL A 99 -18.10 -8.37 17.72
C VAL A 99 -19.03 -8.02 18.89
N GLN A 100 -18.83 -6.84 19.49
CA GLN A 100 -19.67 -6.33 20.58
C GLN A 100 -20.92 -5.58 20.10
N GLY A 101 -21.08 -5.43 18.77
CA GLY A 101 -22.24 -4.73 18.20
C GLY A 101 -23.56 -5.42 18.54
N GLU A 102 -24.57 -4.62 18.86
CA GLU A 102 -25.91 -5.13 19.15
C GLU A 102 -26.43 -5.98 17.97
N GLY A 103 -26.86 -7.19 18.27
CA GLY A 103 -27.38 -8.13 17.27
C GLY A 103 -26.30 -8.90 16.49
N TYR A 104 -25.02 -8.73 16.79
CA TYR A 104 -23.93 -9.40 16.04
C TYR A 104 -24.12 -10.92 15.99
N GLU A 105 -24.32 -11.57 17.14
CA GLU A 105 -24.49 -13.03 17.21
C GLU A 105 -25.79 -13.48 16.50
N ALA A 106 -26.86 -12.72 16.65
CA ALA A 106 -28.14 -13.05 16.00
C ALA A 106 -28.05 -13.00 14.46
N VAL A 107 -27.25 -12.08 13.92
CA VAL A 107 -27.06 -11.89 12.47
C VAL A 107 -26.01 -12.84 11.90
N THR A 108 -24.93 -13.08 12.63
CA THR A 108 -23.76 -13.82 12.11
C THR A 108 -23.75 -15.29 12.54
N GLY A 109 -24.50 -15.66 13.61
CA GLY A 109 -24.41 -16.95 14.27
C GLY A 109 -23.07 -17.19 15.00
N ARG A 110 -22.32 -16.12 15.31
CA ARG A 110 -20.97 -16.18 15.88
C ARG A 110 -20.84 -15.20 17.05
N ASN A 111 -19.97 -15.56 17.99
CA ASN A 111 -19.55 -14.70 19.09
C ASN A 111 -18.10 -14.20 18.95
N ASP A 112 -17.44 -14.53 17.82
CA ASP A 112 -16.07 -14.19 17.50
C ASP A 112 -15.94 -13.64 16.05
N LEU A 113 -14.81 -13.02 15.73
CA LEU A 113 -14.52 -12.57 14.38
C LEU A 113 -14.19 -13.77 13.47
N SER A 114 -14.78 -13.84 12.28
CA SER A 114 -14.45 -14.87 11.31
C SER A 114 -13.01 -14.76 10.83
N ARG A 115 -12.41 -15.88 10.39
CA ARG A 115 -11.07 -15.91 9.82
C ARG A 115 -10.90 -14.94 8.65
N ASP A 116 -11.88 -14.91 7.75
CA ASP A 116 -11.83 -14.04 6.58
C ASP A 116 -11.88 -12.55 6.97
N ALA A 117 -12.69 -12.18 7.95
CA ALA A 117 -12.72 -10.83 8.48
C ALA A 117 -11.39 -10.46 9.15
N ALA A 118 -10.81 -11.37 9.94
CA ALA A 118 -9.52 -11.16 10.61
C ALA A 118 -8.38 -10.92 9.60
N ILE A 119 -8.35 -11.68 8.50
CA ILE A 119 -7.31 -11.56 7.45
C ILE A 119 -7.50 -10.30 6.60
N ASN A 120 -8.74 -9.97 6.25
CA ASN A 120 -9.03 -8.90 5.28
C ASN A 120 -9.21 -7.51 5.90
N THR A 121 -9.36 -7.39 7.21
CA THR A 121 -9.47 -6.07 7.88
C THR A 121 -8.17 -5.29 7.89
N PRO A 122 -6.98 -5.88 8.22
CA PRO A 122 -5.73 -5.13 8.22
C PRO A 122 -5.37 -4.49 6.86
N PRO A 123 -5.47 -5.16 5.69
CA PRO A 123 -5.24 -4.52 4.39
C PRO A 123 -6.16 -3.32 4.12
N ARG A 124 -7.43 -3.40 4.55
CA ARG A 124 -8.38 -2.27 4.41
C ARG A 124 -8.02 -1.09 5.30
N LEU A 125 -7.56 -1.34 6.53
CA LEU A 125 -7.04 -0.28 7.40
C LEU A 125 -5.77 0.35 6.84
N ARG A 126 -4.89 -0.42 6.22
CA ARG A 126 -3.70 0.12 5.53
C ARG A 126 -4.11 1.02 4.37
N MET A 127 -5.05 0.60 3.53
CA MET A 127 -5.59 1.42 2.45
C MET A 127 -6.15 2.75 2.98
N ALA A 128 -7.02 2.70 3.99
CA ALA A 128 -7.59 3.91 4.60
C ALA A 128 -6.50 4.83 5.18
N THR A 129 -5.47 4.25 5.81
CA THR A 129 -4.30 4.98 6.34
C THR A 129 -3.52 5.70 5.25
N LEU A 130 -3.24 5.03 4.11
CA LEU A 130 -2.51 5.62 2.99
C LEU A 130 -3.25 6.84 2.41
N TYR A 131 -4.57 6.73 2.20
CA TYR A 131 -5.37 7.86 1.73
C TYR A 131 -5.45 8.99 2.76
N ALA A 132 -5.61 8.67 4.05
CA ALA A 132 -5.59 9.68 5.11
C ALA A 132 -4.25 10.42 5.17
N VAL A 133 -3.12 9.71 5.09
CA VAL A 133 -1.78 10.32 5.01
C VAL A 133 -1.68 11.21 3.77
N GLY A 134 -2.09 10.71 2.61
CA GLY A 134 -2.02 11.44 1.36
C GLY A 134 -2.80 12.76 1.37
N GLN A 135 -3.97 12.76 2.00
CA GLN A 135 -4.81 13.96 2.16
C GLN A 135 -4.21 15.01 3.12
N ASN A 136 -3.31 14.60 4.02
CA ASN A 136 -2.60 15.51 4.91
C ASN A 136 -1.32 16.12 4.31
N LEU A 137 -0.89 15.68 3.11
CA LEU A 137 0.29 16.26 2.47
C LEU A 137 -0.04 17.62 1.84
N PRO A 138 0.88 18.60 1.90
CA PRO A 138 0.61 19.99 1.48
C PRO A 138 0.09 20.13 0.04
N ASN A 139 0.60 19.29 -0.87
CA ASN A 139 0.20 19.32 -2.29
C ASN A 139 -0.71 18.14 -2.67
N GLY A 140 -1.24 17.43 -1.67
CA GLY A 140 -1.97 16.19 -1.88
C GLY A 140 -1.10 15.05 -2.38
N ALA A 141 -1.71 13.91 -2.63
CA ALA A 141 -0.98 12.74 -3.08
C ALA A 141 -1.79 11.86 -4.04
N ARG A 142 -1.08 10.88 -4.60
CA ARG A 142 -1.65 9.71 -5.28
C ARG A 142 -1.11 8.46 -4.60
N VAL A 143 -1.99 7.56 -4.21
CA VAL A 143 -1.63 6.29 -3.57
C VAL A 143 -1.22 5.29 -4.64
N ALA A 144 -0.01 4.74 -4.50
CA ALA A 144 0.47 3.69 -5.37
C ALA A 144 -0.07 2.33 -4.94
N ASN A 145 -0.70 1.61 -5.86
CA ASN A 145 -0.96 0.19 -5.71
C ASN A 145 0.35 -0.59 -5.98
N THR A 146 0.63 -1.58 -5.17
CA THR A 146 1.84 -2.41 -5.25
C THR A 146 1.59 -3.83 -5.74
N CYS A 147 0.34 -4.19 -6.07
CA CYS A 147 0.01 -5.49 -6.65
C CYS A 147 0.64 -5.62 -8.05
N ASN A 148 1.09 -6.82 -8.35
CA ASN A 148 1.62 -7.19 -9.66
C ASN A 148 0.57 -7.94 -10.50
N GLY A 149 0.83 -8.12 -11.80
CA GLY A 149 -0.10 -8.75 -12.73
C GLY A 149 -0.43 -10.22 -12.39
N SER A 150 0.47 -10.94 -11.71
CA SER A 150 0.18 -12.32 -11.26
C SER A 150 -0.85 -12.34 -10.14
N GLU A 151 -0.72 -11.43 -9.17
CA GLU A 151 -1.70 -11.28 -8.07
C GLU A 151 -3.07 -10.85 -8.60
N ASP A 152 -3.09 -9.89 -9.52
CA ASP A 152 -4.33 -9.43 -10.17
C ASP A 152 -5.00 -10.56 -10.97
N TYR A 153 -4.22 -11.37 -11.69
CA TYR A 153 -4.74 -12.47 -12.50
C TYR A 153 -5.42 -13.57 -11.67
N VAL A 154 -4.84 -13.92 -10.52
CA VAL A 154 -5.39 -14.97 -9.65
C VAL A 154 -6.33 -14.42 -8.56
N GLY A 155 -6.50 -13.10 -8.48
CA GLY A 155 -7.32 -12.44 -7.45
C GLY A 155 -6.73 -12.55 -6.05
N TYR A 156 -5.40 -12.62 -5.93
CA TYR A 156 -4.69 -12.72 -4.65
C TYR A 156 -4.47 -11.34 -4.04
N SER A 157 -5.57 -10.72 -3.63
CA SER A 157 -5.57 -9.42 -2.94
C SER A 157 -6.89 -9.22 -2.18
N THR A 158 -6.85 -8.37 -1.17
CA THR A 158 -8.06 -7.99 -0.43
C THR A 158 -8.82 -6.90 -1.18
N LYS A 159 -10.07 -7.20 -1.55
CA LYS A 159 -10.98 -6.22 -2.16
C LYS A 159 -11.13 -4.99 -1.27
N PHE A 160 -10.88 -3.80 -1.84
CA PHE A 160 -10.84 -2.52 -1.12
C PHE A 160 -9.78 -2.45 -0.01
N GLY A 161 -8.71 -3.26 -0.13
CA GLY A 161 -7.53 -3.22 0.72
C GLY A 161 -6.29 -2.97 -0.13
N ASP A 162 -5.39 -3.95 -0.20
CA ASP A 162 -4.16 -3.88 -0.99
C ASP A 162 -4.38 -3.85 -2.51
N SER A 163 -5.58 -4.22 -2.99
CA SER A 163 -5.95 -4.07 -4.42
C SER A 163 -6.25 -2.62 -4.84
N VAL A 164 -6.23 -1.65 -3.94
CA VAL A 164 -6.65 -0.26 -4.22
C VAL A 164 -5.45 0.67 -4.31
N GLY A 165 -5.50 1.57 -5.29
CA GLY A 165 -4.58 2.69 -5.47
C GLY A 165 -5.06 3.61 -6.58
N ASP A 166 -4.48 4.80 -6.67
CA ASP A 166 -4.77 5.76 -7.74
C ASP A 166 -4.03 5.39 -9.03
N PHE A 167 -2.92 4.66 -8.91
CA PHE A 167 -2.12 4.16 -10.03
C PHE A 167 -1.41 2.86 -9.64
N SER A 168 -1.16 1.98 -10.62
CA SER A 168 -0.67 0.61 -10.41
C SER A 168 0.52 0.30 -11.33
N PRO A 169 1.75 0.68 -10.97
CA PRO A 169 2.92 0.53 -11.84
C PRO A 169 3.20 -0.91 -12.26
N LEU A 170 2.90 -1.89 -11.40
CA LEU A 170 3.23 -3.31 -11.63
C LEU A 170 2.07 -4.14 -12.19
N ALA A 171 0.88 -3.57 -12.42
CA ALA A 171 -0.33 -4.30 -12.78
C ALA A 171 -0.20 -5.17 -14.06
N ARG A 172 0.75 -4.85 -14.95
CA ARG A 172 1.01 -5.62 -16.17
C ARG A 172 2.28 -6.47 -16.11
N LEU A 173 2.96 -6.50 -14.98
CA LEU A 173 4.17 -7.30 -14.80
C LEU A 173 3.82 -8.62 -14.13
N VAL A 174 4.18 -9.71 -14.80
CA VAL A 174 4.03 -11.08 -14.29
C VAL A 174 5.30 -11.46 -13.53
N VAL A 175 5.15 -12.02 -12.33
CA VAL A 175 6.24 -12.44 -11.43
C VAL A 175 6.28 -13.98 -11.36
#